data_6b70a33b7bdc7dbff09e3b0177168bf8
#
_entry.id   6b70a33b7bdc7dbff09e3b0177168bf8
#
_cell.length_a   1.000
_cell.length_b   1.000
_cell.length_c   1.000
_cell.angle_alpha   90.00
_cell.angle_beta   90.00
_cell.angle_gamma   90.00
#
_symmetry.space_group_name_H-M   'P 1'
#
loop_
_entity.id
_entity.type
_entity.pdbx_description
1 polymer ?
#
loop_
_entity_poly.entity_id
_entity_poly.type
_entity_poly.pdbx_seq_one_letter_code
_entity_poly.pdbx_strand_id
1 'polypeptide(L)'
;GLPPGQAICLAAGTGRNAIFLAQNGYQVTAIDISQAALNWCDQISAKLGVEVKTLEADLLAFDLGNKVWDLATNLYFYEPSIFRGLKKAIKPGGHILFQTYGKSQKKFGWGPSNDAYLVHPQDLKDEFKDWKLIYFEETEYTNEQNKNESVIQMLAQKPKE
;
A
#
# COMPACT_ATOMS: atom_id res chain seq x y z
N GLY A 1 -13.08 13.10 -1.24
CA GLY A 1 -12.17 12.19 -0.53
C GLY A 1 -12.91 11.03 0.11
N LEU A 2 -12.18 10.00 0.50
CA LEU A 2 -12.75 8.87 1.20
C LEU A 2 -13.04 9.26 2.66
N PRO A 3 -14.15 8.78 3.27
CA PRO A 3 -14.41 9.03 4.69
C PRO A 3 -13.35 8.31 5.54
N PRO A 4 -12.86 8.95 6.61
CA PRO A 4 -11.88 8.31 7.49
C PRO A 4 -12.49 7.10 8.21
N GLY A 5 -11.64 6.12 8.50
CA GLY A 5 -12.00 4.89 9.17
C GLY A 5 -10.75 4.14 9.62
N GLN A 6 -10.82 2.81 9.64
CA GLN A 6 -9.67 1.94 9.95
C GLN A 6 -8.79 1.77 8.71
N ALA A 7 -7.53 2.13 8.80
CA ALA A 7 -6.58 1.96 7.72
C ALA A 7 -5.41 1.05 8.12
N ILE A 8 -4.96 0.22 7.19
CA ILE A 8 -3.74 -0.56 7.35
C ILE A 8 -2.75 -0.19 6.26
N CYS A 9 -1.52 0.12 6.65
CA CYS A 9 -0.42 0.41 5.74
C CYS A 9 0.53 -0.79 5.73
N LEU A 10 0.58 -1.48 4.59
CA LEU A 10 1.42 -2.66 4.41
C LEU A 10 2.82 -2.23 3.97
N ALA A 11 3.85 -2.88 4.55
CA ALA A 11 5.26 -2.54 4.27
C ALA A 11 5.49 -1.03 4.45
N ALA A 12 5.07 -0.52 5.59
CA ALA A 12 4.93 0.93 5.84
C ALA A 12 6.26 1.69 5.91
N GLY A 13 7.38 1.00 6.13
CA GLY A 13 8.69 1.63 6.27
C GLY A 13 8.70 2.62 7.43
N THR A 14 9.17 3.84 7.20
CA THR A 14 9.21 4.91 8.21
C THR A 14 7.85 5.58 8.45
N GLY A 15 6.80 5.13 7.76
CA GLY A 15 5.42 5.52 8.05
C GLY A 15 4.95 6.83 7.44
N ARG A 16 5.61 7.34 6.42
CA ARG A 16 5.24 8.61 5.76
C ARG A 16 3.76 8.66 5.39
N ASN A 17 3.25 7.62 4.73
CA ASN A 17 1.85 7.55 4.32
C ASN A 17 0.92 7.25 5.49
N ALA A 18 1.35 6.42 6.44
CA ALA A 18 0.60 6.13 7.66
C ALA A 18 0.35 7.40 8.48
N ILE A 19 1.37 8.23 8.64
CA ILE A 19 1.28 9.50 9.34
C ILE A 19 0.33 10.46 8.61
N PHE A 20 0.43 10.54 7.29
CA PHE A 20 -0.48 11.36 6.48
C PHE A 20 -1.94 10.94 6.68
N LEU A 21 -2.23 9.65 6.68
CA LEU A 21 -3.58 9.15 6.92
C LEU A 21 -4.06 9.46 8.34
N ALA A 22 -3.19 9.31 9.34
CA ALA A 22 -3.52 9.66 10.72
C ALA A 22 -3.82 11.15 10.87
N GLN A 23 -3.08 12.03 10.20
CA GLN A 23 -3.35 13.47 10.16
C GLN A 23 -4.70 13.80 9.51
N ASN A 24 -5.22 12.90 8.67
CA ASN A 24 -6.50 13.06 8.00
C ASN A 24 -7.63 12.25 8.67
N GLY A 25 -7.46 11.86 9.92
CA GLY A 25 -8.52 11.30 10.76
C GLY A 25 -8.65 9.78 10.72
N TYR A 26 -7.80 9.05 9.97
CA TYR A 26 -7.81 7.60 10.00
C TYR A 26 -7.23 7.05 11.30
N GLN A 27 -7.77 5.93 11.75
CA GLN A 27 -7.15 5.09 12.77
C GLN A 27 -6.21 4.12 12.05
N VAL A 28 -4.91 4.34 12.15
CA VAL A 28 -3.91 3.70 11.30
C VAL A 28 -3.13 2.63 12.04
N THR A 29 -2.99 1.48 11.40
CA THR A 29 -2.03 0.44 11.76
C THR A 29 -0.98 0.35 10.64
N ALA A 30 0.28 0.51 10.99
CA ALA A 30 1.42 0.41 10.08
C ALA A 30 2.19 -0.87 10.36
N ILE A 31 2.35 -1.71 9.34
CA ILE A 31 3.07 -2.99 9.44
C ILE A 31 4.34 -2.93 8.61
N ASP A 32 5.45 -3.36 9.21
CA ASP A 32 6.71 -3.54 8.50
C ASP A 32 7.53 -4.66 9.16
N ILE A 33 8.41 -5.28 8.40
CA ILE A 33 9.32 -6.29 8.93
C ILE A 33 10.50 -5.65 9.69
N SER A 34 10.73 -4.35 9.47
CA SER A 34 11.82 -3.59 10.09
C SER A 34 11.33 -2.81 11.31
N GLN A 35 11.66 -3.29 12.50
CA GLN A 35 11.37 -2.56 13.74
C GLN A 35 12.09 -1.21 13.78
N ALA A 36 13.30 -1.12 13.22
CA ALA A 36 14.03 0.15 13.14
C ALA A 36 13.26 1.21 12.33
N ALA A 37 12.65 0.82 11.20
CA ALA A 37 11.81 1.72 10.42
C ALA A 37 10.56 2.16 11.18
N LEU A 38 9.91 1.23 11.88
CA LEU A 38 8.73 1.54 12.69
C LEU A 38 9.06 2.45 13.87
N ASN A 39 10.24 2.33 14.46
CA ASN A 39 10.69 3.25 15.50
C ASN A 39 10.78 4.69 14.99
N TRP A 40 11.22 4.89 13.76
CA TRP A 40 11.18 6.21 13.12
C TRP A 40 9.74 6.72 12.95
N CYS A 41 8.83 5.84 12.54
CA CYS A 41 7.41 6.18 12.44
C CYS A 41 6.87 6.64 13.80
N ASP A 42 7.16 5.91 14.87
CA ASP A 42 6.73 6.25 16.23
C ASP A 42 7.26 7.62 16.67
N GLN A 43 8.52 7.90 16.40
CA GLN A 43 9.14 9.19 16.77
C GLN A 43 8.52 10.36 16.01
N ILE A 44 8.32 10.20 14.70
CA ILE A 44 7.77 11.27 13.86
C ILE A 44 6.30 11.51 14.20
N SER A 45 5.51 10.45 14.37
CA SER A 45 4.10 10.58 14.74
C SER A 45 3.92 11.26 16.10
N ALA A 46 4.77 10.93 17.07
CA ALA A 46 4.77 11.58 18.38
C ALA A 46 5.06 13.09 18.27
N LYS A 47 6.05 13.47 17.46
CA LYS A 47 6.37 14.89 17.22
C LYS A 47 5.23 15.66 16.57
N LEU A 48 4.47 14.99 15.70
CA LEU A 48 3.35 15.62 14.98
C LEU A 48 2.03 15.54 15.75
N GLY A 49 2.03 14.89 16.91
CA GLY A 49 0.83 14.77 17.75
C GLY A 49 -0.24 13.86 17.13
N VAL A 50 0.14 12.90 16.32
CA VAL A 50 -0.77 11.91 15.73
C VAL A 50 -0.45 10.52 16.27
N GLU A 51 -1.45 9.63 16.25
CA GLU A 51 -1.31 8.26 16.69
C GLU A 51 -1.29 7.31 15.51
N VAL A 52 -0.23 6.49 15.42
CA VAL A 52 -0.11 5.39 14.48
C VAL A 52 0.29 4.15 15.28
N LYS A 53 -0.55 3.10 15.21
CA LYS A 53 -0.19 1.81 15.78
C LYS A 53 0.82 1.13 14.86
N THR A 54 2.02 0.87 15.35
CA THR A 54 3.07 0.18 14.58
C THR A 54 3.17 -1.28 15.02
N LEU A 55 3.41 -2.18 14.06
CA LEU A 55 3.50 -3.61 14.30
C LEU A 55 4.58 -4.22 13.42
N GLU A 56 5.61 -4.80 14.06
CA GLU A 56 6.62 -5.59 13.37
C GLU A 56 6.02 -6.95 13.00
N ALA A 57 5.93 -7.25 11.73
CA ALA A 57 5.44 -8.53 11.25
C ALA A 57 5.89 -8.80 9.81
N ASP A 58 5.99 -10.08 9.48
CA ASP A 58 6.15 -10.57 8.12
C ASP A 58 4.75 -10.73 7.50
N LEU A 59 4.47 -9.98 6.45
CA LEU A 59 3.17 -10.01 5.77
C LEU A 59 2.84 -11.39 5.17
N LEU A 60 3.85 -12.22 4.89
CA LEU A 60 3.62 -13.60 4.41
C LEU A 60 3.04 -14.51 5.49
N ALA A 61 3.23 -14.18 6.76
CA ALA A 61 2.81 -14.98 7.91
C ALA A 61 1.75 -14.29 8.77
N PHE A 62 1.47 -13.01 8.53
CA PHE A 62 0.56 -12.22 9.36
C PHE A 62 -0.89 -12.33 8.88
N ASP A 63 -1.81 -12.55 9.81
CA ASP A 63 -3.25 -12.54 9.54
C ASP A 63 -3.77 -11.09 9.57
N LEU A 64 -4.17 -10.60 8.39
CA LEU A 64 -4.71 -9.25 8.25
C LEU A 64 -6.13 -9.09 8.80
N GLY A 65 -6.79 -10.20 9.14
CA GLY A 65 -8.15 -10.19 9.67
C GLY A 65 -9.22 -10.49 8.62
N ASN A 66 -10.46 -10.21 8.99
CA ASN A 66 -11.63 -10.43 8.14
C ASN A 66 -12.58 -9.23 8.27
N LYS A 67 -12.78 -8.49 7.19
CA LYS A 67 -13.66 -7.32 7.16
C LYS A 67 -13.34 -6.29 8.25
N VAL A 68 -12.05 -5.96 8.40
CA VAL A 68 -11.54 -5.05 9.43
C VAL A 68 -11.29 -3.65 8.90
N TRP A 69 -10.76 -3.54 7.68
CA TRP A 69 -10.18 -2.31 7.18
C TRP A 69 -11.09 -1.59 6.19
N ASP A 70 -11.21 -0.29 6.36
CA ASP A 70 -11.87 0.62 5.41
C ASP A 70 -10.93 0.97 4.26
N LEU A 71 -9.63 1.05 4.55
CA LEU A 71 -8.59 1.34 3.58
C LEU A 71 -7.36 0.50 3.84
N ALA A 72 -6.79 -0.10 2.80
CA ALA A 72 -5.45 -0.67 2.83
C ALA A 72 -4.56 0.08 1.84
N THR A 73 -3.33 0.38 2.24
CA THR A 73 -2.30 0.89 1.34
C THR A 73 -1.23 -0.16 1.13
N ASN A 74 -0.85 -0.37 -0.13
CA ASN A 74 0.20 -1.29 -0.53
C ASN A 74 1.14 -0.54 -1.48
N LEU A 75 2.18 0.07 -0.93
CA LEU A 75 3.06 0.97 -1.65
C LEU A 75 4.48 0.41 -1.69
N TYR A 76 5.03 0.28 -2.91
CA TYR A 76 6.39 -0.22 -3.18
C TYR A 76 6.67 -1.60 -2.57
N PHE A 77 5.65 -2.43 -2.55
CA PHE A 77 5.71 -3.82 -2.13
C PHE A 77 4.83 -4.65 -3.07
N TYR A 78 5.37 -5.72 -3.64
CA TYR A 78 4.61 -6.58 -4.53
C TYR A 78 4.82 -8.05 -4.19
N GLU A 79 3.81 -8.61 -3.57
CA GLU A 79 3.75 -10.03 -3.20
C GLU A 79 2.33 -10.54 -3.44
N PRO A 80 2.05 -11.09 -4.63
CA PRO A 80 0.69 -11.52 -4.99
C PRO A 80 0.07 -12.54 -4.03
N SER A 81 0.89 -13.32 -3.33
CA SER A 81 0.39 -14.33 -2.38
C SER A 81 -0.41 -13.74 -1.22
N ILE A 82 -0.23 -12.43 -0.90
CA ILE A 82 -0.98 -11.80 0.18
C ILE A 82 -2.36 -11.28 -0.27
N PHE A 83 -2.62 -11.19 -1.56
CA PHE A 83 -3.85 -10.53 -2.06
C PHE A 83 -5.13 -11.22 -1.60
N ARG A 84 -5.14 -12.54 -1.50
CA ARG A 84 -6.32 -13.28 -1.01
C ARG A 84 -6.69 -12.85 0.40
N GLY A 85 -5.73 -12.85 1.31
CA GLY A 85 -5.92 -12.42 2.70
C GLY A 85 -6.26 -10.93 2.81
N LEU A 86 -5.62 -10.11 1.99
CA LEU A 86 -5.86 -8.68 1.94
C LEU A 86 -7.30 -8.35 1.52
N LYS A 87 -7.78 -8.98 0.45
CA LYS A 87 -9.16 -8.81 -0.01
C LYS A 87 -10.19 -9.22 1.03
N LYS A 88 -9.92 -10.31 1.75
CA LYS A 88 -10.75 -10.77 2.87
C LYS A 88 -10.76 -9.77 4.01
N ALA A 89 -9.63 -9.15 4.30
CA ALA A 89 -9.45 -8.23 5.42
C ALA A 89 -10.11 -6.87 5.21
N ILE A 90 -10.33 -6.47 3.96
CA ILE A 90 -11.00 -5.21 3.64
C ILE A 90 -12.51 -5.40 3.74
N LYS A 91 -13.19 -4.43 4.37
CA LYS A 91 -14.66 -4.42 4.50
C LYS A 91 -15.33 -4.32 3.12
N PRO A 92 -16.55 -4.86 2.95
CA PRO A 92 -17.37 -4.51 1.80
C PRO A 92 -17.47 -2.99 1.65
N GLY A 93 -17.26 -2.48 0.44
CA GLY A 93 -17.21 -1.03 0.18
C GLY A 93 -15.90 -0.36 0.56
N GLY A 94 -14.98 -1.07 1.20
CA GLY A 94 -13.65 -0.55 1.51
C GLY A 94 -12.75 -0.47 0.27
N HIS A 95 -11.57 0.10 0.45
CA HIS A 95 -10.68 0.44 -0.66
C HIS A 95 -9.28 -0.11 -0.47
N ILE A 96 -8.60 -0.34 -1.61
CA ILE A 96 -7.15 -0.53 -1.65
C ILE A 96 -6.52 0.58 -2.50
N LEU A 97 -5.47 1.19 -1.97
CA LEU A 97 -4.56 2.06 -2.71
C LEU A 97 -3.26 1.30 -2.94
N PHE A 98 -2.92 1.10 -4.20
CA PHE A 98 -1.76 0.33 -4.62
C PHE A 98 -0.85 1.18 -5.49
N GLN A 99 0.44 1.16 -5.22
CA GLN A 99 1.44 1.77 -6.09
C GLN A 99 2.76 1.03 -5.96
N THR A 100 3.33 0.60 -7.08
CA THR A 100 4.68 0.04 -7.12
C THR A 100 5.24 0.12 -8.53
N TYR A 101 6.50 -0.30 -8.67
CA TYR A 101 7.15 -0.30 -9.98
C TYR A 101 6.48 -1.27 -10.94
N GLY A 102 6.21 -0.79 -12.15
CA GLY A 102 5.78 -1.62 -13.28
C GLY A 102 6.96 -2.21 -14.05
N LYS A 103 6.67 -3.14 -14.95
CA LYS A 103 7.70 -3.78 -15.79
C LYS A 103 8.49 -2.79 -16.65
N SER A 104 7.89 -1.66 -17.00
CA SER A 104 8.55 -0.60 -17.75
C SER A 104 9.69 0.08 -16.98
N GLN A 105 9.80 -0.14 -15.66
CA GLN A 105 10.91 0.38 -14.86
C GLN A 105 12.28 -0.11 -15.35
N LYS A 106 12.35 -1.29 -15.94
CA LYS A 106 13.59 -1.88 -16.45
C LYS A 106 14.32 -0.98 -17.45
N LYS A 107 13.58 -0.22 -18.26
CA LYS A 107 14.19 0.65 -19.28
C LYS A 107 15.04 1.77 -18.70
N PHE A 108 14.85 2.10 -17.42
CA PHE A 108 15.59 3.17 -16.76
C PHE A 108 16.91 2.71 -16.12
N GLY A 109 17.16 1.41 -16.06
CA GLY A 109 18.45 0.86 -15.60
C GLY A 109 18.72 0.98 -14.11
N TRP A 110 17.71 1.30 -13.29
CA TRP A 110 17.82 1.35 -11.84
C TRP A 110 16.51 0.86 -11.18
N GLY A 111 16.55 0.63 -9.87
CA GLY A 111 15.43 0.06 -9.15
C GLY A 111 15.36 -1.46 -9.33
N PRO A 112 14.23 -2.08 -8.99
CA PRO A 112 14.07 -3.52 -9.12
C PRO A 112 14.24 -3.98 -10.56
N SER A 113 15.07 -5.00 -10.77
CA SER A 113 15.25 -5.63 -12.09
C SER A 113 14.68 -7.03 -12.17
N ASN A 114 14.37 -7.65 -11.03
CA ASN A 114 13.72 -8.94 -10.97
C ASN A 114 12.23 -8.81 -11.34
N ASP A 115 11.79 -9.54 -12.35
CA ASP A 115 10.39 -9.52 -12.80
C ASP A 115 9.38 -9.82 -11.70
N ALA A 116 9.77 -10.59 -10.69
CA ALA A 116 8.89 -10.90 -9.55
C ALA A 116 8.48 -9.67 -8.73
N TYR A 117 9.26 -8.58 -8.80
CA TYR A 117 8.98 -7.33 -8.09
C TYR A 117 8.38 -6.24 -8.98
N LEU A 118 8.13 -6.56 -10.24
CA LEU A 118 7.61 -5.61 -11.23
C LEU A 118 6.22 -6.02 -11.66
N VAL A 119 5.28 -5.10 -11.58
CA VAL A 119 3.88 -5.37 -11.90
C VAL A 119 3.65 -5.28 -13.40
N HIS A 120 3.00 -6.31 -13.97
CA HIS A 120 2.38 -6.22 -15.27
C HIS A 120 0.97 -5.66 -15.09
N PRO A 121 0.56 -4.59 -15.80
CA PRO A 121 -0.74 -3.94 -15.59
C PRO A 121 -1.92 -4.91 -15.67
N GLN A 122 -1.90 -5.84 -16.63
CA GLN A 122 -2.99 -6.79 -16.81
C GLN A 122 -3.13 -7.76 -15.65
N ASP A 123 -2.02 -8.21 -15.05
CA ASP A 123 -2.06 -9.12 -13.90
C ASP A 123 -2.76 -8.47 -12.70
N LEU A 124 -2.49 -7.19 -12.45
CA LEU A 124 -3.14 -6.46 -11.37
C LEU A 124 -4.63 -6.22 -11.67
N LYS A 125 -4.99 -5.88 -12.90
CA LYS A 125 -6.39 -5.75 -13.31
C LYS A 125 -7.14 -7.07 -13.16
N ASP A 126 -6.55 -8.18 -13.54
CA ASP A 126 -7.15 -9.52 -13.43
C ASP A 126 -7.37 -9.90 -11.96
N GLU A 127 -6.41 -9.59 -11.10
CA GLU A 127 -6.51 -9.85 -9.66
C GLU A 127 -7.69 -9.11 -9.02
N PHE A 128 -7.97 -7.88 -9.44
CA PHE A 128 -9.04 -7.05 -8.91
C PHE A 128 -10.22 -6.89 -9.88
N LYS A 129 -10.42 -7.84 -10.81
CA LYS A 129 -11.48 -7.76 -11.83
C LYS A 129 -12.90 -7.62 -11.29
N ASP A 130 -13.16 -8.16 -10.10
CA ASP A 130 -14.47 -8.11 -9.45
C ASP A 130 -14.65 -6.85 -8.58
N TRP A 131 -13.62 -6.02 -8.50
CA TRP A 131 -13.65 -4.75 -7.77
C TRP A 131 -13.88 -3.59 -8.74
N LYS A 132 -14.44 -2.50 -8.21
CA LYS A 132 -14.58 -1.27 -8.99
C LYS A 132 -13.23 -0.56 -9.04
N LEU A 133 -12.64 -0.47 -10.24
CA LEU A 133 -11.45 0.35 -10.45
C LEU A 133 -11.87 1.82 -10.53
N ILE A 134 -11.55 2.59 -9.47
CA ILE A 134 -11.83 4.03 -9.42
C ILE A 134 -10.76 4.77 -10.20
N TYR A 135 -9.51 4.34 -10.06
CA TYR A 135 -8.35 4.90 -10.74
C TYR A 135 -7.38 3.78 -11.08
N PHE A 136 -6.85 3.80 -12.29
CA PHE A 136 -5.79 2.89 -12.72
C PHE A 136 -4.94 3.57 -13.77
N GLU A 137 -3.65 3.73 -13.50
CA GLU A 137 -2.73 4.37 -14.41
C GLU A 137 -1.34 3.74 -14.34
N GLU A 138 -0.72 3.58 -15.50
CA GLU A 138 0.71 3.34 -15.62
C GLU A 138 1.35 4.69 -15.94
N THR A 139 2.20 5.18 -15.04
CA THR A 139 2.75 6.53 -15.09
C THR A 139 4.27 6.50 -15.06
N GLU A 140 4.89 7.36 -15.86
CA GLU A 140 6.31 7.63 -15.81
C GLU A 140 6.53 9.06 -15.32
N TYR A 141 7.46 9.23 -14.38
CA TYR A 141 7.80 10.55 -13.85
C TYR A 141 9.26 10.59 -13.39
N THR A 142 9.75 11.81 -13.15
CA THR A 142 11.06 12.03 -12.54
C THR A 142 10.87 12.31 -11.06
N ASN A 143 11.53 11.51 -10.21
CA ASN A 143 11.41 11.63 -8.76
C ASN A 143 12.30 12.76 -8.19
N GLU A 144 12.21 12.98 -6.88
CA GLU A 144 12.97 14.01 -6.16
C GLU A 144 14.49 13.85 -6.28
N GLN A 145 14.96 12.63 -6.55
CA GLN A 145 16.38 12.33 -6.78
C GLN A 145 16.81 12.49 -8.25
N ASN A 146 15.94 13.11 -9.07
CA ASN A 146 16.15 13.30 -10.51
C ASN A 146 16.32 11.98 -11.29
N LYS A 147 15.66 10.91 -10.83
CA LYS A 147 15.63 9.62 -11.51
C LYS A 147 14.25 9.35 -12.10
N ASN A 148 14.23 8.75 -13.28
CA ASN A 148 12.98 8.36 -13.93
C ASN A 148 12.41 7.10 -13.29
N GLU A 149 11.11 7.13 -12.98
CA GLU A 149 10.35 5.99 -12.45
C GLU A 149 9.17 5.66 -13.36
N SER A 150 8.86 4.36 -13.44
CA SER A 150 7.63 3.85 -14.02
C SER A 150 6.87 3.08 -12.95
N VAL A 151 5.68 3.56 -12.61
CA VAL A 151 4.84 2.98 -11.57
C VAL A 151 3.43 2.67 -12.09
N ILE A 152 2.83 1.65 -11.48
CA ILE A 152 1.41 1.35 -11.60
C ILE A 152 0.72 1.93 -10.36
N GLN A 153 -0.34 2.70 -10.58
CA GLN A 153 -1.18 3.27 -9.53
C GLN A 153 -2.60 2.74 -9.66
N MET A 154 -3.16 2.27 -8.58
CA MET A 154 -4.53 1.76 -8.55
C MET A 154 -5.25 2.19 -7.27
N LEU A 155 -6.47 2.69 -7.42
CA LEU A 155 -7.45 2.78 -6.35
C LEU A 155 -8.66 1.94 -6.74
N ALA A 156 -8.95 0.92 -5.94
CA ALA A 156 -10.06 0.01 -6.19
C ALA A 156 -10.96 -0.11 -4.97
N GLN A 157 -12.25 -0.27 -5.21
CA GLN A 157 -13.27 -0.45 -4.18
C GLN A 157 -13.82 -1.87 -4.22
N LYS A 158 -13.83 -2.51 -3.04
CA LYS A 158 -14.47 -3.82 -2.86
C LYS A 158 -15.99 -3.69 -3.05
N PRO A 159 -16.65 -4.65 -3.71
CA PRO A 159 -18.10 -4.62 -3.83
C PRO A 159 -18.78 -4.45 -2.46
N LYS A 160 -19.83 -3.65 -2.47
CA LYS A 160 -20.77 -3.58 -1.33
C LYS A 160 -21.69 -4.79 -1.46
N GLU A 161 -21.63 -5.72 -0.67
CA GLU A 161 -22.39 -6.99 -0.75
C GLU A 161 -23.74 -6.93 -1.45
#